data_373036953b5923b14f3a9c74d7c4bbf6
#
_entry.id   373036953b5923b14f3a9c74d7c4bbf6
#
_cell.length_a   1.000
_cell.length_b   1.000
_cell.length_c   1.000
_cell.angle_alpha   90.00
_cell.angle_beta   90.00
_cell.angle_gamma   90.00
#
_symmetry.space_group_name_H-M   'P 1'
#
loop_
_entity.id
_entity.type
_entity.pdbx_description
1 polymer ?
#
loop_
_entity_poly.entity_id
_entity_poly.type
_entity_poly.pdbx_seq_one_letter_code
_entity_poly.pdbx_strand_id
1 'polypeptide(L)'
;MTDAFARSPVCAVVGVGPGNGAAFVRRFAKEGYRVAMIARSGGVMDALATELSQTRAYRCDVGEPAQIEATFAAIATDLGPVDALIYNAGKGVWGTVEEISPESFEEAWRINAFGAFVAAKCVIPAMKAKGAGQITFIGATASRRGGAKTAAFASAKAAQRSLAESLARAYGPFGIHVSIVIIDGVVDEPRARKQLADKPDDFFVKPEDIADTLIMLGRQRRSAWSFELEARPFGETW
;
A
#
# COMPACT_ATOMS: atom_id res chain seq x y z
N MET A 1 11.50 -35.22 8.83
CA MET A 1 10.50 -35.06 9.90
C MET A 1 10.03 -33.63 9.88
N THR A 2 8.81 -33.49 9.62
CA THR A 2 7.97 -32.35 9.23
C THR A 2 8.00 -31.19 10.21
N ASP A 3 8.33 -30.03 9.71
CA ASP A 3 8.13 -28.76 10.39
C ASP A 3 6.62 -28.45 10.41
N ALA A 4 5.92 -28.98 11.39
CA ALA A 4 4.46 -29.10 11.42
C ALA A 4 3.73 -27.87 11.98
N PHE A 5 4.42 -26.72 12.16
CA PHE A 5 3.79 -25.44 12.53
C PHE A 5 4.41 -24.27 11.76
N ALA A 6 4.27 -24.31 10.45
CA ALA A 6 4.51 -23.11 9.68
C ALA A 6 3.55 -22.02 10.19
N ARG A 7 4.09 -21.02 10.90
CA ARG A 7 3.36 -19.88 11.42
C ARG A 7 2.65 -19.18 10.26
N SER A 8 1.36 -18.87 10.39
CA SER A 8 0.62 -18.06 9.42
C SER A 8 1.41 -16.79 9.07
N PRO A 9 1.60 -16.47 7.79
CA PRO A 9 2.37 -15.30 7.38
C PRO A 9 1.71 -14.00 7.86
N VAL A 10 2.50 -12.94 7.99
CA VAL A 10 2.04 -11.62 8.44
C VAL A 10 2.02 -10.65 7.26
N CYS A 11 0.87 -10.02 7.04
CA CYS A 11 0.73 -8.91 6.10
C CYS A 11 0.51 -7.60 6.87
N ALA A 12 1.31 -6.57 6.59
CA ALA A 12 1.08 -5.22 7.08
C ALA A 12 0.44 -4.37 5.97
N VAL A 13 -0.79 -3.92 6.19
CA VAL A 13 -1.51 -3.01 5.29
C VAL A 13 -1.46 -1.61 5.87
N VAL A 14 -0.68 -0.73 5.24
CA VAL A 14 -0.50 0.66 5.65
C VAL A 14 -1.48 1.54 4.87
N GLY A 15 -2.35 2.26 5.58
CA GLY A 15 -3.40 3.09 4.98
C GLY A 15 -4.73 2.34 4.82
N VAL A 16 -5.23 1.78 5.94
CA VAL A 16 -6.54 1.11 5.97
C VAL A 16 -7.66 2.14 6.00
N GLY A 17 -8.33 2.29 4.87
CA GLY A 17 -9.53 3.09 4.67
C GLY A 17 -10.67 2.24 4.07
N PRO A 18 -11.85 2.83 3.80
CA PRO A 18 -13.06 2.08 3.37
C PRO A 18 -12.99 1.51 1.94
N GLY A 19 -12.06 2.00 1.10
CA GLY A 19 -11.81 1.48 -0.26
C GLY A 19 -10.73 0.39 -0.26
N ASN A 20 -9.65 0.64 -0.99
CA ASN A 20 -8.54 -0.30 -1.18
C ASN A 20 -8.05 -0.95 0.11
N GLY A 21 -7.83 -0.14 1.18
CA GLY A 21 -7.28 -0.68 2.43
C GLY A 21 -8.13 -1.79 3.04
N ALA A 22 -9.46 -1.62 3.08
CA ALA A 22 -10.38 -2.63 3.60
C ALA A 22 -10.40 -3.89 2.71
N ALA A 23 -10.42 -3.72 1.38
CA ALA A 23 -10.36 -4.83 0.43
C ALA A 23 -9.06 -5.63 0.57
N PHE A 24 -7.93 -4.95 0.72
CA PHE A 24 -6.64 -5.61 0.93
C PHE A 24 -6.61 -6.42 2.21
N VAL A 25 -7.10 -5.86 3.33
CA VAL A 25 -7.21 -6.57 4.60
C VAL A 25 -8.02 -7.84 4.46
N ARG A 26 -9.25 -7.76 3.88
CA ARG A 26 -10.11 -8.92 3.67
C ARG A 26 -9.45 -9.97 2.78
N ARG A 27 -8.80 -9.52 1.72
CA ARG A 27 -8.19 -10.43 0.74
C ARG A 27 -6.99 -11.17 1.30
N PHE A 28 -6.09 -10.49 2.01
CA PHE A 28 -4.95 -11.13 2.67
C PHE A 28 -5.40 -12.03 3.82
N ALA A 29 -6.41 -11.63 4.60
CA ALA A 29 -7.00 -12.48 5.62
C ALA A 29 -7.58 -13.78 5.02
N LYS A 30 -8.30 -13.70 3.90
CA LYS A 30 -8.82 -14.88 3.16
C LYS A 30 -7.69 -15.81 2.67
N GLU A 31 -6.50 -15.28 2.41
CA GLU A 31 -5.30 -16.07 2.04
C GLU A 31 -4.57 -16.67 3.25
N GLY A 32 -5.12 -16.53 4.45
CA GLY A 32 -4.55 -17.10 5.67
C GLY A 32 -3.46 -16.26 6.34
N TYR A 33 -3.30 -15.00 5.93
CA TYR A 33 -2.40 -14.07 6.62
C TYR A 33 -3.01 -13.59 7.93
N ARG A 34 -2.16 -13.37 8.94
CA ARG A 34 -2.47 -12.45 10.04
C ARG A 34 -2.21 -11.04 9.54
N VAL A 35 -3.19 -10.15 9.67
CA VAL A 35 -3.11 -8.83 9.04
C VAL A 35 -2.96 -7.74 10.09
N ALA A 36 -1.82 -7.03 10.06
CA ALA A 36 -1.62 -5.79 10.77
C ALA A 36 -2.27 -4.64 9.97
N MET A 37 -3.31 -4.05 10.52
CA MET A 37 -4.04 -2.92 9.94
C MET A 37 -3.47 -1.62 10.50
N ILE A 38 -2.97 -0.74 9.62
CA ILE A 38 -2.29 0.50 10.03
C ILE A 38 -3.01 1.71 9.45
N ALA A 39 -3.53 2.60 10.31
CA ALA A 39 -4.14 3.87 9.93
C ALA A 39 -4.16 4.86 11.10
N ARG A 40 -4.44 6.13 10.81
CA ARG A 40 -4.56 7.19 11.82
C ARG A 40 -5.83 7.07 12.67
N SER A 41 -6.94 6.64 12.07
CA SER A 41 -8.25 6.52 12.71
C SER A 41 -8.71 5.07 12.82
N GLY A 42 -9.43 4.74 13.92
CA GLY A 42 -9.87 3.38 14.24
C GLY A 42 -11.05 2.88 13.42
N GLY A 43 -12.04 3.70 13.11
CA GLY A 43 -13.38 3.28 12.67
C GLY A 43 -13.45 2.11 11.66
N VAL A 44 -12.73 2.18 10.54
CA VAL A 44 -12.69 1.08 9.55
C VAL A 44 -11.93 -0.13 10.12
N MET A 45 -10.84 0.11 10.84
CA MET A 45 -10.04 -0.98 11.42
C MET A 45 -10.81 -1.71 12.53
N ASP A 46 -11.57 -1.00 13.36
CA ASP A 46 -12.37 -1.58 14.44
C ASP A 46 -13.49 -2.47 13.87
N ALA A 47 -14.15 -2.02 12.79
CA ALA A 47 -15.13 -2.83 12.07
C ALA A 47 -14.51 -4.10 11.47
N LEU A 48 -13.36 -3.98 10.82
CA LEU A 48 -12.64 -5.12 10.25
C LEU A 48 -12.12 -6.09 11.32
N ALA A 49 -11.69 -5.60 12.49
CA ALA A 49 -11.27 -6.45 13.60
C ALA A 49 -12.43 -7.25 14.20
N THR A 50 -13.65 -6.71 14.13
CA THR A 50 -14.87 -7.44 14.52
C THR A 50 -15.25 -8.50 13.47
N GLU A 51 -15.04 -8.19 12.18
CA GLU A 51 -15.35 -9.09 11.05
C GLU A 51 -14.35 -10.24 10.93
N LEU A 52 -13.05 -9.99 11.18
CA LEU A 52 -11.93 -10.87 10.85
C LEU A 52 -11.01 -11.09 12.07
N SER A 53 -11.12 -12.25 12.70
CA SER A 53 -10.39 -12.58 13.95
C SER A 53 -8.86 -12.60 13.82
N GLN A 54 -8.31 -12.78 12.62
CA GLN A 54 -6.87 -12.81 12.34
C GLN A 54 -6.29 -11.41 12.04
N THR A 55 -7.02 -10.34 12.32
CA THR A 55 -6.57 -8.96 12.09
C THR A 55 -6.27 -8.25 13.40
N ARG A 56 -5.34 -7.28 13.36
CA ARG A 56 -5.03 -6.42 14.50
C ARG A 56 -4.82 -4.98 14.06
N ALA A 57 -5.45 -4.04 14.77
CA ALA A 57 -5.38 -2.62 14.49
C ALA A 57 -4.20 -1.94 15.18
N TYR A 58 -3.49 -1.09 14.44
CA TYR A 58 -2.41 -0.24 14.94
C TYR A 58 -2.65 1.20 14.49
N ARG A 59 -2.79 2.12 15.43
CA ARG A 59 -2.91 3.54 15.12
C ARG A 59 -1.54 4.13 14.85
N CYS A 60 -1.37 4.75 13.68
CA CYS A 60 -0.11 5.32 13.25
C CYS A 60 -0.35 6.46 12.24
N ASP A 61 0.27 7.60 12.47
CA ASP A 61 0.45 8.61 11.44
C ASP A 61 1.75 8.33 10.68
N VAL A 62 1.61 8.00 9.40
CA VAL A 62 2.77 7.68 8.53
C VAL A 62 3.54 8.92 8.09
N GLY A 63 3.11 10.11 8.44
CA GLY A 63 3.90 11.34 8.37
C GLY A 63 4.96 11.43 9.46
N GLU A 64 4.85 10.61 10.54
CA GLU A 64 5.70 10.63 11.72
C GLU A 64 6.58 9.37 11.78
N PRO A 65 7.87 9.44 11.40
CA PRO A 65 8.77 8.28 11.34
C PRO A 65 8.83 7.46 12.62
N ALA A 66 8.89 8.13 13.78
CA ALA A 66 8.95 7.47 15.08
C ALA A 66 7.70 6.62 15.37
N GLN A 67 6.52 7.06 14.90
CA GLN A 67 5.29 6.26 15.01
C GLN A 67 5.34 5.02 14.12
N ILE A 68 5.89 5.13 12.91
CA ILE A 68 6.05 3.98 12.01
C ILE A 68 6.99 2.96 12.65
N GLU A 69 8.16 3.37 13.12
CA GLU A 69 9.16 2.49 13.75
C GLU A 69 8.58 1.79 14.98
N ALA A 70 7.91 2.51 15.87
CA ALA A 70 7.24 1.94 17.04
C ALA A 70 6.12 0.96 16.65
N THR A 71 5.34 1.28 15.61
CA THR A 71 4.26 0.41 15.11
C THR A 71 4.81 -0.90 14.56
N PHE A 72 5.86 -0.86 13.74
CA PHE A 72 6.45 -2.09 13.20
C PHE A 72 7.16 -2.92 14.26
N ALA A 73 7.73 -2.31 15.30
CA ALA A 73 8.25 -3.02 16.48
C ALA A 73 7.12 -3.75 17.24
N ALA A 74 5.98 -3.08 17.45
CA ALA A 74 4.80 -3.69 18.06
C ALA A 74 4.25 -4.86 17.21
N ILE A 75 4.15 -4.69 15.88
CA ILE A 75 3.73 -5.75 14.96
C ILE A 75 4.67 -6.96 15.07
N ALA A 76 5.98 -6.74 15.09
CA ALA A 76 6.95 -7.81 15.23
C ALA A 76 6.80 -8.59 16.53
N THR A 77 6.46 -7.91 17.63
CA THR A 77 6.19 -8.53 18.94
C THR A 77 4.86 -9.29 18.94
N ASP A 78 3.80 -8.69 18.45
CA ASP A 78 2.43 -9.21 18.55
C ASP A 78 2.10 -10.30 17.52
N LEU A 79 2.52 -10.07 16.28
CA LEU A 79 2.24 -10.93 15.14
C LEU A 79 3.52 -11.59 14.59
N GLY A 80 4.67 -10.99 14.84
CA GLY A 80 5.97 -11.40 14.37
C GLY A 80 6.42 -10.73 13.08
N PRO A 81 7.53 -11.18 12.45
CA PRO A 81 8.09 -10.52 11.28
C PRO A 81 7.08 -10.46 10.13
N VAL A 82 7.06 -9.30 9.46
CA VAL A 82 6.17 -9.05 8.32
C VAL A 82 6.70 -9.78 7.08
N ASP A 83 5.84 -10.56 6.46
CA ASP A 83 6.11 -11.31 5.22
C ASP A 83 5.65 -10.54 3.97
N ALA A 84 4.59 -9.73 4.10
CA ALA A 84 4.07 -8.85 3.05
C ALA A 84 3.81 -7.44 3.59
N LEU A 85 4.37 -6.42 2.95
CA LEU A 85 4.09 -5.01 3.20
C LEU A 85 3.30 -4.45 2.01
N ILE A 86 2.09 -3.96 2.26
CA ILE A 86 1.27 -3.25 1.29
C ILE A 86 1.17 -1.79 1.72
N TYR A 87 1.87 -0.91 1.02
CA TYR A 87 1.85 0.52 1.32
C TYR A 87 0.82 1.24 0.45
N ASN A 88 -0.35 1.45 1.03
CA ASN A 88 -1.51 2.10 0.39
C ASN A 88 -1.77 3.50 0.95
N ALA A 89 -1.11 3.91 2.03
CA ALA A 89 -1.28 5.25 2.56
C ALA A 89 -0.90 6.30 1.51
N GLY A 90 -1.73 7.32 1.40
CA GLY A 90 -1.51 8.42 0.47
C GLY A 90 -2.28 9.66 0.87
N LYS A 91 -1.74 10.83 0.47
CA LYS A 91 -2.39 12.12 0.59
C LYS A 91 -2.42 12.80 -0.77
N GLY A 92 -3.63 12.96 -1.32
CA GLY A 92 -3.85 13.80 -2.49
C GLY A 92 -3.88 15.28 -2.10
N VAL A 93 -3.03 16.07 -2.74
CA VAL A 93 -3.05 17.56 -2.66
C VAL A 93 -3.13 18.08 -4.08
N TRP A 94 -4.20 18.80 -4.36
CA TRP A 94 -4.56 19.25 -5.71
C TRP A 94 -4.48 20.77 -5.77
N GLY A 95 -3.81 21.29 -6.79
CA GLY A 95 -3.66 22.71 -7.05
C GLY A 95 -2.45 23.00 -7.94
N THR A 96 -2.37 24.20 -8.46
CA THR A 96 -1.19 24.73 -9.13
C THR A 96 -0.08 25.02 -8.11
N VAL A 97 1.14 25.30 -8.57
CA VAL A 97 2.26 25.68 -7.68
C VAL A 97 1.95 26.94 -6.87
N GLU A 98 1.17 27.86 -7.42
CA GLU A 98 0.77 29.11 -6.75
C GLU A 98 -0.28 28.88 -5.66
N GLU A 99 -1.11 27.84 -5.80
CA GLU A 99 -2.22 27.53 -4.89
C GLU A 99 -1.79 26.62 -3.72
N ILE A 100 -0.70 25.86 -3.87
CA ILE A 100 -0.27 24.87 -2.87
C ILE A 100 0.76 25.50 -1.94
N SER A 101 0.50 25.44 -0.61
CA SER A 101 1.50 25.89 0.37
C SER A 101 2.68 24.91 0.47
N PRO A 102 3.89 25.40 0.84
CA PRO A 102 5.05 24.55 1.08
C PRO A 102 4.78 23.41 2.07
N GLU A 103 4.01 23.68 3.13
CA GLU A 103 3.65 22.71 4.17
C GLU A 103 2.77 21.59 3.61
N SER A 104 1.80 21.95 2.77
CA SER A 104 0.92 20.96 2.11
C SER A 104 1.69 20.10 1.12
N PHE A 105 2.68 20.69 0.43
CA PHE A 105 3.59 19.97 -0.46
C PHE A 105 4.46 18.99 0.32
N GLU A 106 5.09 19.46 1.41
CA GLU A 106 5.91 18.62 2.28
C GLU A 106 5.10 17.48 2.89
N GLU A 107 3.89 17.76 3.41
CA GLU A 107 3.04 16.73 4.00
C GLU A 107 2.65 15.66 2.96
N ALA A 108 2.34 16.05 1.73
CA ALA A 108 2.08 15.09 0.65
C ALA A 108 3.29 14.20 0.40
N TRP A 109 4.48 14.76 0.36
CA TRP A 109 5.72 14.01 0.17
C TRP A 109 6.02 13.10 1.36
N ARG A 110 5.86 13.59 2.60
CA ARG A 110 6.07 12.83 3.83
C ARG A 110 5.19 11.58 3.87
N ILE A 111 3.91 11.71 3.54
CA ILE A 111 2.97 10.58 3.59
C ILE A 111 3.19 9.62 2.42
N ASN A 112 3.32 10.11 1.18
CA ASN A 112 3.39 9.23 0.01
C ASN A 112 4.76 8.57 -0.19
N ALA A 113 5.87 9.30 0.03
CA ALA A 113 7.22 8.84 -0.27
C ALA A 113 8.02 8.50 0.99
N PHE A 114 8.15 9.45 1.93
CA PHE A 114 9.01 9.27 3.09
C PHE A 114 8.48 8.19 4.06
N GLY A 115 7.19 8.18 4.35
CA GLY A 115 6.58 7.12 5.15
C GLY A 115 6.69 5.74 4.50
N ALA A 116 6.62 5.67 3.16
CA ALA A 116 6.85 4.45 2.41
C ALA A 116 8.28 3.93 2.56
N PHE A 117 9.27 4.84 2.52
CA PHE A 117 10.68 4.52 2.80
C PHE A 117 10.88 3.97 4.22
N VAL A 118 10.33 4.64 5.24
CA VAL A 118 10.48 4.22 6.64
C VAL A 118 9.82 2.86 6.87
N ALA A 119 8.61 2.64 6.36
CA ALA A 119 7.92 1.35 6.47
C ALA A 119 8.71 0.21 5.81
N ALA A 120 9.25 0.42 4.61
CA ALA A 120 10.10 -0.54 3.93
C ALA A 120 11.37 -0.84 4.75
N LYS A 121 12.03 0.20 5.28
CA LYS A 121 13.22 0.07 6.13
C LYS A 121 12.96 -0.81 7.36
N CYS A 122 11.76 -0.75 7.95
CA CYS A 122 11.41 -1.56 9.11
C CYS A 122 11.28 -3.07 8.79
N VAL A 123 10.82 -3.44 7.59
CA VAL A 123 10.54 -4.86 7.26
C VAL A 123 11.68 -5.57 6.55
N ILE A 124 12.51 -4.83 5.80
CA ILE A 124 13.59 -5.38 4.97
C ILE A 124 14.58 -6.26 5.75
N PRO A 125 15.04 -5.92 6.96
CA PRO A 125 16.01 -6.76 7.67
C PRO A 125 15.50 -8.19 7.92
N ALA A 126 14.26 -8.34 8.37
CA ALA A 126 13.66 -9.65 8.62
C ALA A 126 13.42 -10.42 7.31
N MET A 127 12.94 -9.74 6.25
CA MET A 127 12.75 -10.34 4.93
C MET A 127 14.08 -10.81 4.33
N LYS A 128 15.17 -10.02 4.48
CA LYS A 128 16.53 -10.43 4.05
C LYS A 128 17.00 -11.69 4.79
N ALA A 129 16.86 -11.71 6.11
CA ALA A 129 17.27 -12.85 6.92
C ALA A 129 16.51 -14.13 6.52
N LYS A 130 15.23 -14.00 6.16
CA LYS A 130 14.38 -15.09 5.66
C LYS A 130 14.68 -15.47 4.20
N GLY A 131 15.27 -14.59 3.41
CA GLY A 131 15.46 -14.78 1.96
C GLY A 131 14.15 -14.74 1.16
N ALA A 132 13.10 -14.12 1.70
CA ALA A 132 11.78 -14.01 1.08
C ALA A 132 11.00 -12.83 1.67
N GLY A 133 10.21 -12.17 0.83
CA GLY A 133 9.29 -11.09 1.24
C GLY A 133 8.57 -10.49 0.05
N GLN A 134 7.46 -9.82 0.33
CA GLN A 134 6.72 -9.01 -0.65
C GLN A 134 6.63 -7.58 -0.14
N ILE A 135 6.96 -6.60 -0.98
CA ILE A 135 6.70 -5.18 -0.73
C ILE A 135 5.97 -4.63 -1.96
N THR A 136 4.74 -4.18 -1.78
CA THR A 136 3.97 -3.58 -2.86
C THR A 136 3.51 -2.19 -2.49
N PHE A 137 3.86 -1.22 -3.32
CA PHE A 137 3.40 0.15 -3.21
C PHE A 137 2.18 0.37 -4.09
N ILE A 138 1.23 1.16 -3.59
CA ILE A 138 0.06 1.56 -4.37
C ILE A 138 0.34 2.92 -4.98
N GLY A 139 0.59 2.90 -6.29
CA GLY A 139 0.79 4.07 -7.13
C GLY A 139 -0.52 4.63 -7.68
N ALA A 140 -0.38 5.62 -8.54
CA ALA A 140 -1.47 6.28 -9.24
C ALA A 140 -0.97 6.72 -10.62
N THR A 141 -1.87 7.17 -11.51
CA THR A 141 -1.50 7.89 -12.75
C THR A 141 -0.41 8.93 -12.50
N ALA A 142 -0.54 9.66 -11.38
CA ALA A 142 0.40 10.68 -10.92
C ALA A 142 1.82 10.15 -10.62
N SER A 143 2.01 8.84 -10.49
CA SER A 143 3.36 8.25 -10.36
C SER A 143 4.18 8.30 -11.63
N ARG A 144 3.53 8.43 -12.79
CA ARG A 144 4.13 8.42 -14.12
C ARG A 144 4.11 9.76 -14.81
N ARG A 145 3.09 10.59 -14.55
CA ARG A 145 2.90 11.89 -15.22
C ARG A 145 2.26 12.90 -14.30
N GLY A 146 2.76 14.13 -14.34
CA GLY A 146 2.13 15.28 -13.71
C GLY A 146 0.97 15.83 -14.54
N GLY A 147 0.03 16.48 -13.90
CA GLY A 147 -1.01 17.30 -14.52
C GLY A 147 -0.94 18.74 -13.99
N ALA A 148 -1.64 19.67 -14.60
CA ALA A 148 -1.58 21.08 -14.25
C ALA A 148 -1.89 21.39 -12.76
N LYS A 149 -2.72 20.55 -12.12
CA LYS A 149 -3.12 20.72 -10.71
C LYS A 149 -2.64 19.58 -9.81
N THR A 150 -1.54 18.93 -10.13
CA THR A 150 -1.03 17.77 -9.36
C THR A 150 0.39 17.98 -8.84
N ALA A 151 0.87 19.21 -8.75
CA ALA A 151 2.28 19.50 -8.44
C ALA A 151 2.78 18.78 -7.18
N ALA A 152 2.05 18.82 -6.08
CA ALA A 152 2.42 18.13 -4.85
C ALA A 152 2.20 16.61 -4.95
N PHE A 153 1.02 16.18 -5.42
CA PHE A 153 0.67 14.77 -5.47
C PHE A 153 1.52 13.97 -6.46
N ALA A 154 1.74 14.52 -7.66
CA ALA A 154 2.51 13.83 -8.69
C ALA A 154 3.99 13.72 -8.33
N SER A 155 4.60 14.79 -7.80
CA SER A 155 6.00 14.73 -7.35
C SER A 155 6.19 13.71 -6.21
N ALA A 156 5.26 13.64 -5.25
CA ALA A 156 5.30 12.67 -4.16
C ALA A 156 5.10 11.22 -4.65
N LYS A 157 4.17 11.00 -5.59
CA LYS A 157 3.92 9.67 -6.18
C LYS A 157 5.02 9.22 -7.12
N ALA A 158 5.64 10.14 -7.86
CA ALA A 158 6.83 9.86 -8.66
C ALA A 158 8.02 9.49 -7.77
N ALA A 159 8.23 10.19 -6.65
CA ALA A 159 9.24 9.85 -5.67
C ALA A 159 9.01 8.43 -5.08
N GLN A 160 7.76 8.08 -4.74
CA GLN A 160 7.40 6.74 -4.29
C GLN A 160 7.72 5.67 -5.34
N ARG A 161 7.43 5.93 -6.62
CA ARG A 161 7.74 5.01 -7.73
C ARG A 161 9.25 4.79 -7.88
N SER A 162 10.03 5.88 -7.86
CA SER A 162 11.50 5.81 -7.93
C SER A 162 12.10 5.07 -6.73
N LEU A 163 11.56 5.28 -5.53
CA LEU A 163 11.92 4.51 -4.33
C LEU A 163 11.65 3.01 -4.54
N ALA A 164 10.47 2.65 -5.02
CA ALA A 164 10.10 1.26 -5.29
C ALA A 164 11.08 0.59 -6.27
N GLU A 165 11.45 1.28 -7.34
CA GLU A 165 12.43 0.78 -8.32
C GLU A 165 13.81 0.56 -7.70
N SER A 166 14.29 1.49 -6.87
CA SER A 166 15.56 1.37 -6.16
C SER A 166 15.56 0.18 -5.21
N LEU A 167 14.46 -0.02 -4.47
CA LEU A 167 14.30 -1.17 -3.56
C LEU A 167 14.23 -2.50 -4.33
N ALA A 168 13.52 -2.56 -5.46
CA ALA A 168 13.45 -3.75 -6.30
C ALA A 168 14.83 -4.19 -6.76
N ARG A 169 15.66 -3.26 -7.25
CA ARG A 169 17.04 -3.53 -7.68
C ARG A 169 17.93 -3.97 -6.52
N ALA A 170 17.83 -3.29 -5.36
CA ALA A 170 18.69 -3.56 -4.22
C ALA A 170 18.35 -4.88 -3.50
N TYR A 171 17.07 -5.24 -3.43
CA TYR A 171 16.61 -6.33 -2.57
C TYR A 171 16.06 -7.56 -3.32
N GLY A 172 15.84 -7.46 -4.63
CA GLY A 172 15.54 -8.62 -5.47
C GLY A 172 16.53 -9.78 -5.33
N PRO A 173 17.86 -9.54 -5.32
CA PRO A 173 18.85 -10.60 -5.09
C PRO A 173 18.71 -11.33 -3.75
N PHE A 174 18.09 -10.69 -2.76
CA PHE A 174 17.81 -11.30 -1.44
C PHE A 174 16.45 -12.02 -1.36
N GLY A 175 15.76 -12.17 -2.49
CA GLY A 175 14.47 -12.86 -2.53
C GLY A 175 13.28 -12.00 -2.10
N ILE A 176 13.41 -10.67 -2.06
CA ILE A 176 12.33 -9.75 -1.75
C ILE A 176 11.73 -9.23 -3.06
N HIS A 177 10.46 -9.57 -3.30
CA HIS A 177 9.73 -9.08 -4.46
C HIS A 177 9.15 -7.70 -4.15
N VAL A 178 9.77 -6.66 -4.72
CA VAL A 178 9.28 -5.28 -4.63
C VAL A 178 8.57 -4.91 -5.91
N SER A 179 7.35 -4.41 -5.79
CA SER A 179 6.51 -4.00 -6.92
C SER A 179 5.72 -2.72 -6.63
N ILE A 180 5.22 -2.10 -7.69
CA ILE A 180 4.28 -0.99 -7.60
C ILE A 180 3.09 -1.26 -8.54
N VAL A 181 1.86 -1.10 -8.00
CA VAL A 181 0.62 -1.15 -8.79
C VAL A 181 0.17 0.28 -9.05
N ILE A 182 0.21 0.68 -10.30
CA ILE A 182 -0.29 1.99 -10.77
C ILE A 182 -1.79 1.86 -10.98
N ILE A 183 -2.58 2.50 -10.12
CA ILE A 183 -4.03 2.60 -10.33
C ILE A 183 -4.29 3.79 -11.25
N ASP A 184 -4.61 3.50 -12.50
CA ASP A 184 -4.95 4.51 -13.51
C ASP A 184 -6.46 4.57 -13.69
N GLY A 185 -7.12 5.26 -12.76
CA GLY A 185 -8.56 5.40 -12.67
C GLY A 185 -9.00 5.84 -11.26
N VAL A 186 -10.30 6.01 -11.09
CA VAL A 186 -10.90 6.39 -9.82
C VAL A 186 -11.31 5.13 -9.04
N VAL A 187 -10.78 4.98 -7.86
CA VAL A 187 -11.13 3.84 -6.97
C VAL A 187 -12.57 3.95 -6.50
N ASP A 188 -13.29 2.83 -6.53
CA ASP A 188 -14.66 2.72 -6.01
C ASP A 188 -14.66 2.82 -4.48
N GLU A 189 -14.87 4.02 -3.99
CA GLU A 189 -14.97 4.30 -2.56
C GLU A 189 -16.10 5.30 -2.27
N PRO A 190 -16.66 5.35 -1.05
CA PRO A 190 -17.82 6.18 -0.73
C PRO A 190 -17.64 7.67 -1.07
N ARG A 191 -16.43 8.21 -0.87
CA ARG A 191 -16.12 9.59 -1.19
C ARG A 191 -16.15 9.85 -2.70
N ALA A 192 -15.51 8.98 -3.48
CA ALA A 192 -15.47 9.09 -4.94
C ALA A 192 -16.87 8.94 -5.53
N ARG A 193 -17.66 7.98 -5.05
CA ARG A 193 -19.05 7.78 -5.45
C ARG A 193 -19.94 8.99 -5.18
N LYS A 194 -19.72 9.66 -4.02
CA LYS A 194 -20.46 10.88 -3.70
C LYS A 194 -20.09 12.06 -4.62
N GLN A 195 -18.82 12.17 -4.98
CA GLN A 195 -18.33 13.27 -5.84
C GLN A 195 -18.64 13.07 -7.32
N LEU A 196 -18.77 11.81 -7.76
CA LEU A 196 -18.96 11.40 -9.15
C LEU A 196 -20.21 10.51 -9.26
N ALA A 197 -21.33 10.96 -8.69
CA ALA A 197 -22.57 10.19 -8.59
C ALA A 197 -23.21 9.90 -9.95
N ASP A 198 -22.90 10.69 -10.96
CA ASP A 198 -23.37 10.56 -12.35
C ASP A 198 -22.57 9.53 -13.18
N LYS A 199 -21.44 9.05 -12.66
CA LYS A 199 -20.58 8.09 -13.38
C LYS A 199 -21.13 6.67 -13.25
N PRO A 200 -21.08 5.87 -14.35
CA PRO A 200 -21.52 4.47 -14.32
C PRO A 200 -20.54 3.59 -13.50
N ASP A 201 -20.98 2.38 -13.16
CA ASP A 201 -20.22 1.46 -12.32
C ASP A 201 -18.86 1.04 -12.91
N ASP A 202 -18.79 0.89 -14.21
CA ASP A 202 -17.60 0.50 -14.97
C ASP A 202 -16.55 1.63 -15.11
N PHE A 203 -16.91 2.86 -14.72
CA PHE A 203 -15.96 3.96 -14.61
C PHE A 203 -14.99 3.78 -13.44
N PHE A 204 -15.37 3.03 -12.41
CA PHE A 204 -14.59 2.91 -11.18
C PHE A 204 -13.74 1.63 -11.16
N VAL A 205 -12.52 1.75 -10.64
CA VAL A 205 -11.67 0.60 -10.31
C VAL A 205 -12.17 -0.03 -9.02
N LYS A 206 -12.50 -1.31 -9.05
CA LYS A 206 -12.96 -2.05 -7.86
C LYS A 206 -11.78 -2.38 -6.95
N PRO A 207 -11.84 -2.04 -5.64
CA PRO A 207 -10.79 -2.36 -4.68
C PRO A 207 -10.46 -3.86 -4.59
N GLU A 208 -11.46 -4.72 -4.76
CA GLU A 208 -11.33 -6.18 -4.74
C GLU A 208 -10.44 -6.69 -5.86
N ASP A 209 -10.57 -6.13 -7.08
CA ASP A 209 -9.77 -6.51 -8.24
C ASP A 209 -8.30 -6.08 -8.08
N ILE A 210 -8.08 -4.92 -7.43
CA ILE A 210 -6.72 -4.52 -7.04
C ILE A 210 -6.16 -5.47 -5.98
N ALA A 211 -6.96 -5.88 -4.99
CA ALA A 211 -6.54 -6.83 -3.98
C ALA A 211 -6.14 -8.18 -4.57
N ASP A 212 -6.87 -8.69 -5.57
CA ASP A 212 -6.51 -9.90 -6.32
C ASP A 212 -5.18 -9.75 -7.07
N THR A 213 -4.95 -8.58 -7.64
CA THR A 213 -3.65 -8.24 -8.29
C THR A 213 -2.49 -8.32 -7.29
N LEU A 214 -2.66 -7.83 -6.06
CA LEU A 214 -1.61 -7.91 -5.02
C LEU A 214 -1.28 -9.36 -4.65
N ILE A 215 -2.27 -10.22 -4.55
CA ILE A 215 -2.08 -11.65 -4.29
C ILE A 215 -1.37 -12.33 -5.47
N MET A 216 -1.78 -12.03 -6.70
CA MET A 216 -1.13 -12.54 -7.91
C MET A 216 0.35 -12.17 -7.93
N LEU A 217 0.72 -10.90 -7.63
CA LEU A 217 2.11 -10.45 -7.54
C LEU A 217 2.90 -11.25 -6.50
N GLY A 218 2.34 -11.46 -5.30
CA GLY A 218 2.98 -12.23 -4.23
C GLY A 218 3.23 -13.71 -4.57
N ARG A 219 2.47 -14.26 -5.53
CA ARG A 219 2.56 -15.66 -6.00
C ARG A 219 3.47 -15.85 -7.20
N GLN A 220 3.97 -14.79 -7.80
CA GLN A 220 4.85 -14.90 -8.97
C GLN A 220 6.14 -15.63 -8.63
N ARG A 221 6.57 -16.50 -9.56
CA ARG A 221 7.85 -17.20 -9.45
C ARG A 221 9.00 -16.20 -9.64
N ARG A 222 10.13 -16.41 -8.96
CA ARG A 222 11.31 -15.53 -9.02
C ARG A 222 11.86 -15.31 -10.43
N SER A 223 11.62 -16.23 -11.35
CA SER A 223 12.05 -16.11 -12.75
C SER A 223 11.28 -15.08 -13.58
N ALA A 224 10.14 -14.58 -13.05
CA ALA A 224 9.26 -13.67 -13.79
C ALA A 224 8.51 -12.70 -12.85
N TRP A 225 9.26 -12.00 -12.01
CA TRP A 225 8.69 -10.97 -11.14
C TRP A 225 8.35 -9.71 -11.91
N SER A 226 7.13 -9.21 -11.74
CA SER A 226 6.71 -7.92 -12.28
C SER A 226 7.08 -6.80 -11.31
N PHE A 227 7.78 -5.79 -11.80
CA PHE A 227 8.09 -4.60 -10.99
C PHE A 227 6.91 -3.62 -10.99
N GLU A 228 6.40 -3.28 -12.15
CA GLU A 228 5.33 -2.30 -12.32
C GLU A 228 4.15 -2.92 -13.07
N LEU A 229 2.96 -2.76 -12.52
CA LEU A 229 1.73 -3.20 -13.13
C LEU A 229 0.72 -2.05 -13.11
N GLU A 230 0.07 -1.81 -14.23
CA GLU A 230 -1.02 -0.82 -14.35
C GLU A 230 -2.36 -1.52 -14.28
N ALA A 231 -3.24 -1.00 -13.43
CA ALA A 231 -4.61 -1.44 -13.28
C ALA A 231 -5.55 -0.26 -13.50
N ARG A 232 -6.52 -0.43 -14.40
CA ARG A 232 -7.52 0.60 -14.74
C ARG A 232 -8.83 -0.04 -15.18
N PRO A 233 -9.95 0.69 -15.08
CA PRO A 233 -11.20 0.20 -15.63
C PRO A 233 -11.10 0.13 -17.15
N PHE A 234 -11.80 -0.82 -17.76
CA PHE A 234 -11.70 -1.04 -19.21
C PHE A 234 -12.20 0.16 -20.04
N GLY A 235 -13.10 0.95 -19.48
CA GLY A 235 -13.65 2.15 -20.11
C GLY A 235 -12.81 3.43 -19.93
N GLU A 236 -11.63 3.35 -19.28
CA GLU A 236 -10.73 4.51 -19.15
C GLU A 236 -10.17 4.89 -20.52
N THR A 237 -10.23 6.18 -20.83
CA THR A 237 -9.66 6.73 -22.09
C THR A 237 -8.22 7.15 -21.87
N TRP A 238 -7.37 6.78 -22.83
CA TRP A 238 -5.93 7.09 -22.81
C TRP A 238 -5.63 8.57 -23.11
#